data_80cff3f2648ace9a3245a44f9ec410b1
#
_entry.id   80cff3f2648ace9a3245a44f9ec410b1
#
_cell.length_a   1.000
_cell.length_b   1.000
_cell.length_c   1.000
_cell.angle_alpha   90.00
_cell.angle_beta   90.00
_cell.angle_gamma   90.00
#
_symmetry.space_group_name_H-M   'P 1'
#
loop_
_entity.id
_entity.type
_entity.pdbx_description
1 polymer ?
#
loop_
_entity_poly.entity_id
_entity_poly.type
_entity_poly.pdbx_seq_one_letter_code
_entity_poly.pdbx_strand_id
1 'polypeptide(L)'
;MKSDIEIARSIELKKIKQVAESVGIPREEVENYGCYIAKIPEHLIDEEKVKQSNLILVTAITATKAGIGKTTVSIGLALGLNKIGKKAIVALREPSLGPCFGMKGGAAGGGYAQVLPMEKINLHLSLIHISEPTRLRCIS
;
A
#
# COMPACT_ATOMS: atom_id res chain seq x y z
N MET A 1 -24.19 -2.11 -7.55
CA MET A 1 -22.93 -1.65 -6.92
C MET A 1 -21.80 -2.22 -7.76
N LYS A 2 -20.79 -1.42 -8.12
CA LYS A 2 -19.62 -1.93 -8.87
C LYS A 2 -18.82 -2.86 -7.97
N SER A 3 -18.29 -3.96 -8.51
CA SER A 3 -17.36 -4.83 -7.80
C SER A 3 -15.99 -4.16 -7.61
N ASP A 4 -15.17 -4.66 -6.67
CA ASP A 4 -13.82 -4.14 -6.42
C ASP A 4 -12.95 -4.16 -7.68
N ILE A 5 -13.09 -5.18 -8.52
CA ILE A 5 -12.38 -5.33 -9.79
C ILE A 5 -12.83 -4.29 -10.81
N GLU A 6 -14.14 -4.03 -10.91
CA GLU A 6 -14.67 -3.00 -11.81
C GLU A 6 -14.20 -1.60 -11.40
N ILE A 7 -14.15 -1.31 -10.10
CA ILE A 7 -13.61 -0.05 -9.56
C ILE A 7 -12.13 0.05 -9.91
N ALA A 8 -11.34 -0.99 -9.63
CA ALA A 8 -9.91 -1.02 -9.92
C ALA A 8 -9.59 -0.77 -11.40
N ARG A 9 -10.35 -1.39 -12.31
CA ARG A 9 -10.19 -1.24 -13.76
C ARG A 9 -10.64 0.10 -14.31
N SER A 10 -11.47 0.84 -13.58
CA SER A 10 -11.95 2.16 -13.98
C SER A 10 -10.95 3.30 -13.70
N ILE A 11 -9.85 3.03 -13.02
CA ILE A 11 -8.87 4.01 -12.59
C ILE A 11 -7.63 3.94 -13.49
N GLU A 12 -7.20 5.08 -14.00
CA GLU A 12 -5.93 5.22 -14.70
C GLU A 12 -4.76 5.17 -13.69
N LEU A 13 -3.86 4.19 -13.87
CA LEU A 13 -2.74 3.98 -12.96
C LEU A 13 -1.62 4.98 -13.23
N LYS A 14 -1.17 5.67 -12.20
CA LYS A 14 0.06 6.48 -12.25
C LYS A 14 1.30 5.59 -12.27
N LYS A 15 2.31 5.97 -13.03
CA LYS A 15 3.61 5.30 -13.01
C LYS A 15 4.27 5.48 -11.65
N ILE A 16 4.93 4.44 -11.15
CA ILE A 16 5.51 4.45 -9.79
C ILE A 16 6.52 5.58 -9.57
N LYS A 17 7.28 5.96 -10.58
CA LYS A 17 8.20 7.10 -10.51
C LYS A 17 7.50 8.43 -10.27
N GLN A 18 6.30 8.62 -10.84
CA GLN A 18 5.49 9.81 -10.59
C GLN A 18 4.93 9.84 -9.16
N VAL A 19 4.56 8.64 -8.67
CA VAL A 19 4.12 8.49 -7.28
C VAL A 19 5.27 8.78 -6.31
N ALA A 20 6.46 8.26 -6.57
CA ALA A 20 7.66 8.53 -5.76
C ALA A 20 7.98 10.03 -5.67
N GLU A 21 7.96 10.73 -6.81
CA GLU A 21 8.17 12.19 -6.82
C GLU A 21 7.12 12.95 -6.01
N SER A 22 5.86 12.53 -6.07
CA SER A 22 4.77 13.20 -5.32
C SER A 22 4.97 13.14 -3.81
N VAL A 23 5.73 12.18 -3.31
CA VAL A 23 6.09 12.03 -1.89
C VAL A 23 7.52 12.50 -1.57
N GLY A 24 8.21 13.08 -2.55
CA GLY A 24 9.55 13.67 -2.37
C GLY A 24 10.70 12.68 -2.49
N ILE A 25 10.48 11.53 -3.14
CA ILE A 25 11.53 10.55 -3.43
C ILE A 25 12.05 10.77 -4.85
N PRO A 26 13.37 10.95 -5.05
CA PRO A 26 13.96 11.15 -6.37
C PRO A 26 13.72 9.95 -7.28
N ARG A 27 13.42 10.19 -8.55
CA ARG A 27 13.14 9.14 -9.55
C ARG A 27 14.29 8.18 -9.77
N GLU A 28 15.51 8.69 -9.60
CA GLU A 28 16.76 7.98 -9.85
C GLU A 28 17.04 6.94 -8.76
N GLU A 29 16.56 7.21 -7.55
CA GLU A 29 16.76 6.37 -6.36
C GLU A 29 15.78 5.20 -6.27
N VAL A 30 14.79 5.15 -7.15
CA VAL A 30 13.73 4.16 -7.10
C VAL A 30 14.07 2.94 -7.94
N GLU A 31 14.20 1.77 -7.31
CA GLU A 31 14.39 0.50 -7.99
C GLU A 31 13.05 -0.03 -8.56
N ASN A 32 12.87 0.05 -9.86
CA ASN A 32 11.62 -0.33 -10.50
C ASN A 32 11.41 -1.84 -10.62
N TYR A 33 10.21 -2.28 -10.26
CA TYR A 33 9.67 -3.60 -10.58
C TYR A 33 8.50 -3.44 -11.57
N GLY A 34 8.84 -3.21 -12.83
CA GLY A 34 7.88 -2.81 -13.85
C GLY A 34 7.46 -1.34 -13.74
N CYS A 35 6.26 -1.01 -14.22
CA CYS A 35 5.80 0.38 -14.31
C CYS A 35 5.15 0.92 -13.03
N TYR A 36 4.66 0.04 -12.16
CA TYR A 36 3.73 0.40 -11.07
C TYR A 36 4.17 -0.04 -9.67
N ILE A 37 5.31 -0.71 -9.57
CA ILE A 37 5.86 -1.19 -8.30
C ILE A 37 7.34 -0.82 -8.25
N ALA A 38 7.83 -0.45 -7.08
CA ALA A 38 9.25 -0.17 -6.86
C ALA A 38 9.68 -0.50 -5.44
N LYS A 39 10.97 -0.69 -5.25
CA LYS A 39 11.64 -0.68 -3.95
C LYS A 39 12.24 0.69 -3.69
N ILE A 40 12.25 1.07 -2.43
CA ILE A 40 12.85 2.30 -1.95
C ILE A 40 14.05 1.91 -1.09
N PRO A 41 15.27 2.36 -1.43
CA PRO A 41 16.47 2.07 -0.65
C PRO A 41 16.42 2.68 0.74
N GLU A 42 17.00 1.99 1.73
CA GLU A 42 17.00 2.44 3.12
C GLU A 42 17.79 3.73 3.37
N HIS A 43 18.82 4.01 2.55
CA HIS A 43 19.62 5.24 2.69
C HIS A 43 18.82 6.53 2.48
N LEU A 44 17.60 6.43 1.92
CA LEU A 44 16.69 7.58 1.77
C LEU A 44 15.88 7.88 3.04
N ILE A 45 16.06 7.11 4.10
CA ILE A 45 15.40 7.39 5.38
C ILE A 45 16.04 8.65 5.98
N ASP A 46 15.21 9.66 6.15
CA ASP A 46 15.57 10.92 6.82
C ASP A 46 15.04 10.88 8.25
N GLU A 47 15.94 10.61 9.20
CA GLU A 47 15.56 10.46 10.61
C GLU A 47 14.97 11.74 11.21
N GLU A 48 15.37 12.90 10.74
CA GLU A 48 14.82 14.18 11.23
C GLU A 48 13.36 14.33 10.77
N LYS A 49 13.05 13.97 9.53
CA LYS A 49 11.67 13.92 9.06
C LYS A 49 10.83 12.87 9.79
N VAL A 50 11.43 11.73 10.11
CA VAL A 50 10.76 10.69 10.90
C VAL A 50 10.36 11.23 12.28
N LYS A 51 11.28 11.91 12.99
CA LYS A 51 11.00 12.51 14.30
C LYS A 51 9.91 13.59 14.26
N GLN A 52 9.79 14.31 13.15
CA GLN A 52 8.79 15.35 12.95
C GLN A 52 7.45 14.81 12.42
N SER A 53 7.40 13.54 12.05
CA SER A 53 6.21 12.89 11.50
C SER A 53 5.28 12.36 12.58
N ASN A 54 4.00 12.23 12.24
CA ASN A 54 3.01 11.62 13.13
C ASN A 54 2.71 10.19 12.68
N LEU A 55 2.79 9.25 13.59
CA LEU A 55 2.42 7.85 13.36
C LEU A 55 0.99 7.61 13.81
N ILE A 56 0.15 7.09 12.91
CA ILE A 56 -1.22 6.67 13.22
C ILE A 56 -1.28 5.14 13.10
N LEU A 57 -1.51 4.46 14.22
CA LEU A 57 -1.65 3.02 14.26
C LEU A 57 -3.12 2.61 14.11
N VAL A 58 -3.44 1.86 13.06
CA VAL A 58 -4.75 1.25 12.87
C VAL A 58 -4.70 -0.21 13.33
N THR A 59 -5.38 -0.51 14.41
CA THR A 59 -5.38 -1.83 15.04
C THR A 59 -6.81 -2.30 15.35
N ALA A 60 -6.92 -3.49 15.94
CA ALA A 60 -8.18 -4.05 16.37
C ALA A 60 -7.99 -4.92 17.61
N ILE A 61 -8.96 -4.87 18.50
CA ILE A 61 -8.97 -5.59 19.77
C ILE A 61 -9.01 -7.12 19.54
N THR A 62 -9.81 -7.58 18.58
CA THR A 62 -10.02 -9.01 18.33
C THR A 62 -9.86 -9.34 16.85
N ALA A 63 -9.14 -10.42 16.55
CA ALA A 63 -9.06 -10.97 15.20
C ALA A 63 -10.34 -11.77 14.89
N THR A 64 -10.91 -11.57 13.69
CA THR A 64 -12.05 -12.34 13.20
C THR A 64 -11.69 -13.16 11.97
N LYS A 65 -12.41 -14.26 11.72
CA LYS A 65 -12.19 -15.10 10.52
C LYS A 65 -12.37 -14.32 9.21
N ALA A 66 -13.38 -13.46 9.13
CA ALA A 66 -13.69 -12.66 7.94
C ALA A 66 -12.81 -11.43 7.74
N GLY A 67 -11.99 -11.04 8.76
CA GLY A 67 -11.32 -9.74 8.77
C GLY A 67 -12.23 -8.63 9.28
N ILE A 68 -11.64 -7.58 9.80
CA ILE A 68 -12.33 -6.45 10.42
C ILE A 68 -12.07 -5.12 9.69
N GLY A 69 -11.52 -5.20 8.46
CA GLY A 69 -11.33 -4.03 7.61
C GLY A 69 -10.17 -3.11 7.96
N LYS A 70 -9.18 -3.54 8.77
CA LYS A 70 -8.02 -2.68 9.12
C LYS A 70 -7.33 -2.08 7.91
N THR A 71 -7.05 -2.90 6.91
CA THR A 71 -6.38 -2.45 5.68
C THR A 71 -7.22 -1.42 4.93
N THR A 72 -8.52 -1.69 4.76
CA THR A 72 -9.44 -0.76 4.07
C THR A 72 -9.54 0.57 4.82
N VAL A 73 -9.62 0.53 6.16
CA VAL A 73 -9.64 1.74 6.99
C VAL A 73 -8.32 2.51 6.89
N SER A 74 -7.16 1.83 6.92
CA SER A 74 -5.85 2.48 6.78
C SER A 74 -5.70 3.19 5.44
N ILE A 75 -6.10 2.53 4.35
CA ILE A 75 -6.06 3.12 3.01
C ILE A 75 -7.04 4.30 2.91
N GLY A 76 -8.28 4.12 3.36
CA GLY A 76 -9.30 5.16 3.35
C GLY A 76 -8.89 6.39 4.18
N LEU A 77 -8.25 6.19 5.33
CA LEU A 77 -7.74 7.25 6.16
C LEU A 77 -6.63 8.05 5.44
N ALA A 78 -5.65 7.36 4.85
CA ALA A 78 -4.59 8.02 4.09
C ALA A 78 -5.14 8.81 2.90
N LEU A 79 -6.09 8.23 2.15
CA LEU A 79 -6.78 8.94 1.06
C LEU A 79 -7.54 10.17 1.55
N GLY A 80 -8.26 10.05 2.68
CA GLY A 80 -8.99 11.15 3.29
C GLY A 80 -8.07 12.28 3.75
N LEU A 81 -6.95 11.94 4.40
CA LEU A 81 -5.95 12.92 4.82
C LEU A 81 -5.34 13.65 3.61
N ASN A 82 -4.96 12.93 2.56
CA ASN A 82 -4.44 13.55 1.34
C ASN A 82 -5.49 14.46 0.66
N LYS A 83 -6.75 14.08 0.68
CA LYS A 83 -7.85 14.89 0.11
C LYS A 83 -8.03 16.23 0.82
N ILE A 84 -7.76 16.30 2.12
CA ILE A 84 -7.82 17.55 2.89
C ILE A 84 -6.47 18.29 2.94
N GLY A 85 -5.51 17.93 2.06
CA GLY A 85 -4.24 18.62 1.91
C GLY A 85 -3.16 18.21 2.91
N LYS A 86 -3.37 17.15 3.70
CA LYS A 86 -2.33 16.58 4.56
C LYS A 86 -1.51 15.57 3.76
N LYS A 87 -0.19 15.58 3.92
CA LYS A 87 0.68 14.56 3.33
C LYS A 87 0.63 13.30 4.18
N ALA A 88 0.00 12.26 3.69
CA ALA A 88 -0.12 10.98 4.39
C ALA A 88 0.34 9.82 3.49
N ILE A 89 1.08 8.90 4.07
CA ILE A 89 1.55 7.66 3.44
C ILE A 89 1.04 6.52 4.28
N VAL A 90 0.51 5.47 3.64
CA VAL A 90 0.05 4.29 4.34
C VAL A 90 1.13 3.19 4.29
N ALA A 91 1.49 2.65 5.45
CA ALA A 91 2.31 1.45 5.57
C ALA A 91 1.40 0.26 5.85
N LEU A 92 1.39 -0.72 4.96
CA LEU A 92 0.53 -1.90 5.06
C LEU A 92 1.37 -3.15 5.28
N ARG A 93 0.78 -4.11 6.00
CA ARG A 93 1.35 -5.44 6.07
C ARG A 93 1.39 -6.05 4.66
N GLU A 94 2.45 -6.77 4.36
CA GLU A 94 2.60 -7.50 3.11
C GLU A 94 1.43 -8.47 2.89
N PRO A 95 0.83 -8.51 1.69
CA PRO A 95 -0.24 -9.45 1.38
C PRO A 95 0.29 -10.88 1.36
N SER A 96 -0.56 -11.81 1.78
CA SER A 96 -0.30 -13.24 1.60
C SER A 96 -0.93 -13.74 0.30
N LEU A 97 -0.51 -14.94 -0.16
CA LEU A 97 -1.13 -15.62 -1.30
C LEU A 97 -2.60 -16.03 -1.06
N GLY A 98 -3.07 -15.96 0.18
CA GLY A 98 -4.41 -16.34 0.57
C GLY A 98 -5.53 -15.79 -0.31
N PRO A 99 -5.55 -14.51 -0.71
CA PRO A 99 -6.58 -13.96 -1.56
C PRO A 99 -6.66 -14.55 -2.95
N CYS A 100 -5.53 -14.96 -3.53
CA CYS A 100 -5.51 -15.63 -4.83
C CYS A 100 -6.18 -17.02 -4.79
N PHE A 101 -6.29 -17.61 -3.60
CA PHE A 101 -6.94 -18.90 -3.36
C PHE A 101 -8.26 -18.77 -2.58
N GLY A 102 -8.85 -17.58 -2.52
CA GLY A 102 -10.10 -17.33 -1.82
C GLY A 102 -10.00 -17.29 -0.28
N MET A 103 -8.79 -17.26 0.27
CA MET A 103 -8.55 -17.18 1.71
C MET A 103 -8.22 -15.76 2.18
N LYS A 104 -8.40 -15.49 3.49
CA LYS A 104 -8.09 -14.23 4.13
C LYS A 104 -6.60 -13.87 4.00
N GLY A 105 -6.28 -12.62 3.75
CA GLY A 105 -4.89 -12.13 3.77
C GLY A 105 -4.53 -11.11 2.70
N GLY A 106 -5.50 -10.60 1.92
CA GLY A 106 -5.27 -9.52 0.96
C GLY A 106 -4.93 -8.20 1.64
N ALA A 107 -3.93 -7.51 1.12
CA ALA A 107 -3.55 -6.18 1.59
C ALA A 107 -3.99 -5.08 0.63
N ALA A 108 -4.86 -5.39 -0.31
CA ALA A 108 -5.27 -4.44 -1.34
C ALA A 108 -6.45 -3.52 -0.95
N GLY A 109 -7.07 -3.75 0.22
CA GLY A 109 -8.26 -3.00 0.61
C GLY A 109 -9.53 -3.46 -0.13
N GLY A 110 -10.52 -2.60 -0.29
CA GLY A 110 -11.78 -2.87 -0.97
C GLY A 110 -12.56 -1.60 -1.29
N GLY A 111 -13.54 -1.71 -2.19
CA GLY A 111 -14.31 -0.56 -2.67
C GLY A 111 -13.43 0.50 -3.31
N TYR A 112 -13.60 1.74 -2.90
CA TYR A 112 -12.78 2.87 -3.34
C TYR A 112 -11.48 3.03 -2.53
N ALA A 113 -11.31 2.27 -1.44
CA ALA A 113 -10.09 2.26 -0.63
C ALA A 113 -9.22 1.06 -1.02
N GLN A 114 -8.59 1.12 -2.19
CA GLN A 114 -7.77 0.05 -2.76
C GLN A 114 -6.35 0.52 -3.07
N VAL A 115 -5.41 -0.43 -2.98
CA VAL A 115 -4.05 -0.30 -3.50
C VAL A 115 -3.97 -0.94 -4.87
N LEU A 116 -3.51 -0.20 -5.86
CA LEU A 116 -3.45 -0.66 -7.26
C LEU A 116 -2.00 -0.72 -7.77
N PRO A 117 -1.68 -1.66 -8.65
CA PRO A 117 -2.50 -2.75 -9.19
C PRO A 117 -2.60 -3.94 -8.24
N MET A 118 -3.80 -4.25 -7.78
CA MET A 118 -4.08 -5.26 -6.76
C MET A 118 -3.55 -6.66 -7.14
N GLU A 119 -3.79 -7.08 -8.37
CA GLU A 119 -3.39 -8.41 -8.85
C GLU A 119 -1.87 -8.60 -8.84
N LYS A 120 -1.11 -7.59 -9.28
CA LYS A 120 0.36 -7.65 -9.29
C LYS A 120 0.95 -7.58 -7.89
N ILE A 121 0.35 -6.79 -7.01
CA ILE A 121 0.80 -6.67 -5.62
C ILE A 121 0.61 -8.00 -4.90
N ASN A 122 -0.55 -8.63 -5.01
CA ASN A 122 -0.83 -9.90 -4.35
C ASN A 122 0.04 -11.06 -4.88
N LEU A 123 0.30 -11.12 -6.18
CA LEU A 123 1.09 -12.20 -6.79
C LEU A 123 2.60 -12.00 -6.64
N HIS A 124 3.08 -10.81 -6.92
CA HIS A 124 4.53 -10.56 -7.02
C HIS A 124 5.25 -10.60 -5.67
N LEU A 125 4.56 -10.22 -4.62
CA LEU A 125 5.18 -9.99 -3.32
C LEU A 125 5.08 -11.19 -2.40
N SER A 126 4.12 -12.09 -2.63
CA SER A 126 3.96 -13.29 -1.83
C SER A 126 4.86 -14.45 -2.28
N LEU A 127 5.29 -14.48 -3.55
CA LEU A 127 6.13 -15.56 -4.10
C LEU A 127 7.63 -15.33 -3.89
N ILE A 128 8.08 -14.09 -3.75
CA ILE A 128 9.52 -13.75 -3.68
C ILE A 128 10.01 -13.59 -2.23
N HIS A 129 9.14 -13.36 -1.25
CA HIS A 129 9.51 -12.98 0.11
C HIS A 129 8.99 -13.93 1.19
N ILE A 130 9.24 -15.22 1.06
CA ILE A 130 9.00 -16.18 2.16
C ILE A 130 9.96 -15.96 3.34
N SER A 131 11.02 -15.18 3.18
CA SER A 131 12.12 -15.09 4.14
C SER A 131 12.32 -13.76 4.87
N GLU A 132 11.59 -12.67 4.56
CA GLU A 132 11.79 -11.38 5.24
C GLU A 132 10.49 -10.67 5.63
N PRO A 133 10.27 -10.42 6.93
CA PRO A 133 8.96 -9.96 7.44
C PRO A 133 8.71 -8.46 7.41
N THR A 134 9.60 -7.60 6.95
CA THR A 134 9.39 -6.15 7.15
C THR A 134 9.88 -5.32 5.97
N ARG A 135 8.99 -4.92 5.07
CA ARG A 135 9.25 -3.82 4.14
C ARG A 135 8.10 -2.84 4.11
N LEU A 136 8.42 -1.58 4.40
CA LEU A 136 7.54 -0.43 4.28
C LEU A 136 7.16 -0.21 2.80
N ARG A 137 5.88 -0.02 2.53
CA ARG A 137 5.39 0.38 1.21
C ARG A 137 4.65 1.68 1.33
N CYS A 138 5.10 2.64 0.56
CA CYS A 138 4.43 3.91 0.40
C CYS A 138 3.48 3.84 -0.77
N ILE A 139 2.23 4.19 -0.53
CA ILE A 139 1.20 4.29 -1.57
C ILE A 139 0.48 5.61 -1.37
N SER A 140 0.51 6.43 -2.37
CA SER A 140 -0.19 7.71 -2.42
C SER A 140 -1.51 7.58 -3.19
#